data_7504ce287dbd1a86ddd50902c65579d1
#
_entry.id   7504ce287dbd1a86ddd50902c65579d1
#
_cell.length_a   1.000
_cell.length_b   1.000
_cell.length_c   1.000
_cell.angle_alpha   90.00
_cell.angle_beta   90.00
_cell.angle_gamma   90.00
#
_symmetry.space_group_name_H-M   'P 1'
#
loop_
_entity.id
_entity.type
_entity.pdbx_description
1 polymer ?
#
loop_
_entity_poly.entity_id
_entity_poly.type
_entity_poly.pdbx_seq_one_letter_code
_entity_poly.pdbx_strand_id
1 'polypeptide(L)'
;MSSVKSKNKARHCAAARLALGIVLVAQALGMEAGLSQELPPPRLDEQFAKQEKIYRRRGARSYTANRGLAAYAEVLPGNFCAALGRLGSADRWLDIGAGEGQAILEYYAPGDAAAAKCAGAGSKARAVAISIEDRRTDQWQQQAASLGAERIQYLAGKRLSQYSSEALGKFQLITDVYGGFTYTENLSRFVEKVLGLLEVGGAFYTVLPAVHLDDGTDKLGTWYKTELVDGASRPVKVCSWLRQTACAKTACASKIGWDEPTQLIEVRKLCSGVAVRRTNLVEYMAGAPPNRRFQLDP
;
A
#
# COMPACT_ATOMS: atom_id res chain seq x y z
N MET A 1 51.79 -32.72 2.77
CA MET A 1 51.83 -34.19 2.69
C MET A 1 50.41 -34.68 2.55
N SER A 2 50.21 -35.40 1.42
CA SER A 2 49.24 -36.43 1.04
C SER A 2 47.78 -36.02 0.98
N SER A 3 47.20 -35.65 -0.12
CA SER A 3 46.82 -36.43 -1.34
C SER A 3 46.12 -37.75 -1.10
N VAL A 4 44.81 -37.83 -1.37
CA VAL A 4 44.17 -38.99 -2.01
C VAL A 4 42.99 -38.55 -2.84
N LYS A 5 43.11 -38.77 -4.16
CA LYS A 5 42.04 -38.77 -5.18
C LYS A 5 41.37 -40.16 -5.15
N SER A 6 40.07 -40.21 -5.34
CA SER A 6 39.44 -41.42 -5.88
C SER A 6 38.37 -41.09 -6.87
N LYS A 7 38.58 -41.54 -8.10
CA LYS A 7 37.63 -41.64 -9.21
C LYS A 7 36.91 -42.99 -9.15
N ASN A 8 35.65 -43.05 -9.54
CA ASN A 8 35.07 -44.22 -10.29
C ASN A 8 33.67 -43.75 -10.76
N LYS A 9 33.50 -43.63 -12.02
CA LYS A 9 33.22 -44.53 -13.15
C LYS A 9 31.75 -44.97 -13.23
N ALA A 10 31.21 -44.58 -14.34
CA ALA A 10 29.91 -44.84 -14.93
C ALA A 10 29.58 -46.33 -15.15
N ARG A 11 28.31 -46.64 -15.21
CA ARG A 11 27.80 -47.74 -16.08
C ARG A 11 26.40 -47.39 -16.61
N HIS A 12 26.32 -47.44 -17.93
CA HIS A 12 25.10 -47.48 -18.73
C HIS A 12 24.37 -48.80 -18.54
N CYS A 13 23.04 -48.77 -18.63
CA CYS A 13 22.27 -49.84 -19.29
C CYS A 13 21.00 -49.29 -19.90
N ALA A 14 20.81 -49.59 -21.16
CA ALA A 14 19.70 -49.26 -22.01
C ALA A 14 18.72 -50.43 -22.12
N ALA A 15 17.60 -50.15 -22.79
CA ALA A 15 16.60 -51.03 -23.39
C ALA A 15 15.41 -51.43 -22.48
N ALA A 16 14.16 -51.51 -22.91
CA ALA A 16 13.56 -51.57 -24.24
C ALA A 16 12.03 -51.35 -24.11
N ARG A 17 11.45 -50.91 -25.18
CA ARG A 17 10.06 -50.79 -25.62
C ARG A 17 9.07 -51.82 -25.06
N LEU A 18 7.81 -51.35 -24.78
CA LEU A 18 6.60 -52.05 -25.26
C LEU A 18 5.42 -51.06 -25.29
N ALA A 19 4.85 -50.92 -26.44
CA ALA A 19 3.59 -50.23 -26.72
C ALA A 19 2.43 -51.16 -26.42
N LEU A 20 1.42 -50.64 -25.70
CA LEU A 20 0.08 -51.26 -25.78
C LEU A 20 -0.95 -50.15 -25.69
N GLY A 21 -1.72 -49.98 -26.76
CA GLY A 21 -2.82 -49.06 -26.86
C GLY A 21 -4.02 -49.53 -26.02
N ILE A 22 -4.60 -48.58 -25.32
CA ILE A 22 -5.97 -48.72 -24.82
C ILE A 22 -6.72 -47.47 -25.28
N VAL A 23 -7.60 -47.68 -26.23
CA VAL A 23 -8.66 -46.71 -26.60
C VAL A 23 -9.68 -46.75 -25.47
N LEU A 24 -9.82 -45.69 -24.72
CA LEU A 24 -10.95 -45.48 -23.84
C LEU A 24 -11.71 -44.26 -24.31
N VAL A 25 -12.91 -44.51 -24.81
CA VAL A 25 -13.97 -43.56 -25.06
C VAL A 25 -14.36 -42.92 -23.72
N ALA A 26 -13.95 -41.70 -23.50
CA ALA A 26 -14.47 -40.90 -22.39
C ALA A 26 -15.56 -40.00 -22.92
N GLN A 27 -16.77 -40.26 -22.47
CA GLN A 27 -17.98 -39.49 -22.69
C GLN A 27 -17.77 -38.04 -22.26
N ALA A 28 -18.18 -37.13 -23.14
CA ALA A 28 -18.31 -35.72 -22.91
C ALA A 28 -19.32 -35.47 -21.77
N LEU A 29 -18.81 -35.24 -20.56
CA LEU A 29 -19.53 -34.47 -19.57
C LEU A 29 -19.08 -33.01 -19.77
N GLY A 30 -20.01 -32.21 -20.26
CA GLY A 30 -19.85 -30.76 -20.40
C GLY A 30 -19.56 -30.13 -19.05
N MET A 31 -18.31 -30.02 -18.73
CA MET A 31 -17.83 -29.01 -17.79
C MET A 31 -17.68 -27.74 -18.62
N GLU A 32 -18.70 -26.89 -18.59
CA GLU A 32 -18.51 -25.49 -18.88
C GLU A 32 -17.38 -25.00 -17.99
N ALA A 33 -16.18 -24.95 -18.54
CA ALA A 33 -15.10 -24.15 -17.99
C ALA A 33 -15.61 -22.72 -18.04
N GLY A 34 -16.15 -22.26 -16.92
CA GLY A 34 -16.40 -20.86 -16.70
C GLY A 34 -15.09 -20.14 -17.00
N LEU A 35 -15.00 -19.56 -18.17
CA LEU A 35 -14.01 -18.56 -18.52
C LEU A 35 -14.15 -17.47 -17.44
N SER A 36 -13.35 -17.56 -16.39
CA SER A 36 -13.09 -16.43 -15.56
C SER A 36 -12.53 -15.39 -16.52
N GLN A 37 -13.38 -14.48 -17.00
CA GLN A 37 -12.92 -13.28 -17.65
C GLN A 37 -11.93 -12.63 -16.67
N GLU A 38 -10.64 -12.83 -16.92
CA GLU A 38 -9.64 -11.99 -16.33
C GLU A 38 -10.02 -10.56 -16.69
N LEU A 39 -10.52 -9.85 -15.70
CA LEU A 39 -10.74 -8.41 -15.83
C LEU A 39 -9.43 -7.84 -16.37
N PRO A 40 -9.47 -7.05 -17.44
CA PRO A 40 -8.25 -6.45 -17.97
C PRO A 40 -7.52 -5.78 -16.84
N PRO A 41 -6.19 -5.89 -16.78
CA PRO A 41 -5.40 -5.27 -15.73
C PRO A 41 -5.83 -3.81 -15.62
N PRO A 42 -6.03 -3.30 -14.40
CA PRO A 42 -6.47 -1.93 -14.21
C PRO A 42 -5.57 -1.03 -15.05
N ARG A 43 -6.16 -0.22 -15.92
CA ARG A 43 -5.41 0.81 -16.63
C ARG A 43 -4.66 1.60 -15.58
N LEU A 44 -3.35 1.45 -15.56
CA LEU A 44 -2.49 2.33 -14.81
C LEU A 44 -2.84 3.73 -15.27
N ASP A 45 -3.17 4.60 -14.33
CA ASP A 45 -3.38 5.99 -14.63
C ASP A 45 -2.20 6.49 -15.45
N GLU A 46 -2.48 7.21 -16.53
CA GLU A 46 -1.44 7.66 -17.45
C GLU A 46 -0.32 8.46 -16.76
N GLN A 47 -0.67 9.17 -15.72
CA GLN A 47 0.28 9.91 -14.91
C GLN A 47 1.19 8.97 -14.12
N PHE A 48 0.65 7.89 -13.60
CA PHE A 48 1.45 6.86 -12.93
C PHE A 48 2.41 6.18 -13.92
N ALA A 49 1.94 5.84 -15.12
CA ALA A 49 2.77 5.27 -16.17
C ALA A 49 3.87 6.25 -16.63
N LYS A 50 3.56 7.54 -16.75
CA LYS A 50 4.54 8.57 -17.07
C LYS A 50 5.62 8.66 -15.99
N GLN A 51 5.22 8.60 -14.72
CA GLN A 51 6.17 8.65 -13.62
C GLN A 51 7.06 7.41 -13.56
N GLU A 52 6.49 6.24 -13.66
CA GLU A 52 7.27 5.00 -13.70
C GLU A 52 8.32 5.05 -14.81
N LYS A 53 7.94 5.58 -15.99
CA LYS A 53 8.84 5.77 -17.11
C LYS A 53 9.99 6.75 -16.78
N ILE A 54 9.72 7.82 -16.02
CA ILE A 54 10.74 8.78 -15.58
C ILE A 54 11.72 8.10 -14.62
N TYR A 55 11.23 7.39 -13.63
CA TYR A 55 12.07 6.67 -12.67
C TYR A 55 12.92 5.60 -13.34
N ARG A 56 12.36 4.83 -14.25
CA ARG A 56 13.11 3.81 -15.01
C ARG A 56 14.21 4.43 -15.86
N ARG A 57 13.97 5.57 -16.52
CA ARG A 57 14.98 6.28 -17.32
C ARG A 57 16.15 6.79 -16.49
N ARG A 58 15.92 7.18 -15.25
CA ARG A 58 16.96 7.69 -14.35
C ARG A 58 17.73 6.59 -13.62
N GLY A 59 17.44 5.31 -13.89
CA GLY A 59 18.02 4.18 -13.16
C GLY A 59 17.63 4.12 -11.68
N ALA A 60 16.72 5.00 -11.26
CA ALA A 60 16.15 4.95 -9.93
C ALA A 60 15.15 3.79 -9.82
N ARG A 61 15.15 3.11 -8.70
CA ARG A 61 14.05 2.19 -8.36
C ARG A 61 12.77 3.02 -8.26
N SER A 62 11.69 2.52 -8.83
CA SER A 62 10.43 3.27 -8.99
C SER A 62 9.90 3.88 -7.69
N TYR A 63 10.08 3.24 -6.55
CA TYR A 63 9.77 3.76 -5.22
C TYR A 63 10.42 2.93 -4.12
N THR A 64 10.49 3.49 -2.92
CA THR A 64 10.87 2.74 -1.73
C THR A 64 9.73 1.80 -1.37
N ALA A 65 9.94 0.51 -1.52
CA ALA A 65 8.91 -0.51 -1.29
C ALA A 65 9.07 -1.23 0.06
N ASN A 66 10.20 -1.08 0.73
CA ASN A 66 10.62 -1.84 1.89
C ASN A 66 10.66 -1.01 3.19
N ARG A 67 9.70 -0.11 3.37
CA ARG A 67 9.62 0.66 4.63
C ARG A 67 9.19 -0.24 5.76
N GLY A 68 10.05 -0.35 6.76
CA GLY A 68 9.78 -1.03 8.01
C GLY A 68 8.99 -0.17 9.00
N LEU A 69 8.64 -0.75 10.13
CA LEU A 69 7.83 -0.10 11.17
C LEU A 69 8.55 1.09 11.81
N ALA A 70 9.88 1.03 11.93
CA ALA A 70 10.70 2.16 12.40
C ALA A 70 10.55 3.37 11.46
N ALA A 71 10.57 3.16 10.14
CA ALA A 71 10.35 4.22 9.16
C ALA A 71 8.92 4.79 9.24
N TYR A 72 7.92 3.95 9.52
CA TYR A 72 6.55 4.42 9.76
C TYR A 72 6.47 5.30 11.01
N ALA A 73 7.13 4.90 12.09
CA ALA A 73 7.22 5.68 13.32
C ALA A 73 7.87 7.05 13.10
N GLU A 74 8.80 7.14 12.17
CA GLU A 74 9.48 8.38 11.83
C GLU A 74 8.62 9.34 11.01
N VAL A 75 7.82 8.83 10.07
CA VAL A 75 7.09 9.65 9.08
C VAL A 75 5.61 9.84 9.39
N LEU A 76 5.04 9.13 10.36
CA LEU A 76 3.66 9.29 10.80
C LEU A 76 3.54 10.18 12.04
N PRO A 77 2.33 10.68 12.40
CA PRO A 77 2.12 11.41 13.66
C PRO A 77 2.67 10.66 14.87
N GLY A 78 3.27 11.39 15.82
CA GLY A 78 3.99 10.80 16.95
C GLY A 78 3.18 9.88 17.88
N ASN A 79 1.83 9.91 17.78
CA ASN A 79 0.95 9.00 18.50
C ASN A 79 0.62 7.70 17.74
N PHE A 80 1.11 7.52 16.51
CA PHE A 80 0.86 6.34 15.70
C PHE A 80 1.29 5.06 16.41
N CYS A 81 2.52 4.97 16.90
CA CYS A 81 3.02 3.78 17.59
C CYS A 81 2.20 3.45 18.83
N ALA A 82 1.75 4.47 19.58
CA ALA A 82 0.86 4.26 20.71
C ALA A 82 -0.51 3.74 20.28
N ALA A 83 -1.02 4.17 19.12
CA ALA A 83 -2.26 3.64 18.56
C ALA A 83 -2.10 2.19 18.09
N LEU A 84 -1.02 1.88 17.37
CA LEU A 84 -0.71 0.53 16.91
C LEU A 84 -0.48 -0.46 18.08
N GLY A 85 0.30 -0.05 19.08
CA GLY A 85 0.60 -0.89 20.25
C GLY A 85 -0.59 -1.16 21.18
N ARG A 86 -1.69 -0.41 21.05
CA ARG A 86 -2.95 -0.65 21.77
C ARG A 86 -3.89 -1.63 21.10
N LEU A 87 -3.63 -2.01 19.86
CA LEU A 87 -4.48 -2.97 19.15
C LEU A 87 -4.40 -4.33 19.81
N GLY A 88 -5.55 -4.93 20.04
CA GLY A 88 -5.68 -6.29 20.55
C GLY A 88 -5.89 -7.33 19.45
N SER A 89 -5.96 -8.60 19.82
CA SER A 89 -6.12 -9.72 18.88
C SER A 89 -7.43 -9.71 18.09
N ALA A 90 -8.47 -9.04 18.59
CA ALA A 90 -9.74 -8.85 17.90
C ALA A 90 -9.71 -7.69 16.91
N ASP A 91 -8.74 -6.78 17.04
CA ASP A 91 -8.60 -5.60 16.21
C ASP A 91 -7.97 -5.93 14.85
N ARG A 92 -8.10 -4.98 13.91
CA ARG A 92 -7.56 -5.12 12.56
C ARG A 92 -6.83 -3.85 12.15
N TRP A 93 -5.68 -4.04 11.53
CA TRP A 93 -4.88 -3.00 10.91
C TRP A 93 -4.85 -3.17 9.39
N LEU A 94 -5.16 -2.12 8.63
CA LEU A 94 -5.01 -2.07 7.17
C LEU A 94 -3.84 -1.14 6.82
N ASP A 95 -2.94 -1.63 5.99
CA ASP A 95 -1.83 -0.85 5.43
C ASP A 95 -2.01 -0.69 3.92
N ILE A 96 -2.23 0.55 3.47
CA ILE A 96 -2.51 0.89 2.06
C ILE A 96 -1.22 1.35 1.40
N GLY A 97 -0.85 0.71 0.28
CA GLY A 97 0.42 0.98 -0.36
C GLY A 97 1.60 0.33 0.39
N ALA A 98 1.37 -0.84 0.97
CA ALA A 98 2.29 -1.53 1.87
C ALA A 98 3.65 -1.92 1.23
N GLY A 99 3.81 -1.79 -0.10
CA GLY A 99 5.03 -2.18 -0.80
C GLY A 99 5.36 -3.66 -0.56
N GLU A 100 6.53 -3.95 0.01
CA GLU A 100 6.95 -5.31 0.38
C GLU A 100 6.24 -5.84 1.65
N GLY A 101 5.44 -5.02 2.34
CA GLY A 101 4.75 -5.40 3.57
C GLY A 101 5.66 -5.46 4.80
N GLN A 102 6.84 -4.85 4.73
CA GLN A 102 7.85 -4.91 5.79
C GLN A 102 7.36 -4.38 7.13
N ALA A 103 6.60 -3.26 7.14
CA ALA A 103 6.04 -2.71 8.37
C ALA A 103 5.10 -3.69 9.09
N ILE A 104 4.32 -4.46 8.33
CA ILE A 104 3.44 -5.50 8.88
C ILE A 104 4.26 -6.66 9.46
N LEU A 105 5.29 -7.12 8.77
CA LEU A 105 6.17 -8.18 9.32
C LEU A 105 6.81 -7.74 10.63
N GLU A 106 7.37 -6.52 10.68
CA GLU A 106 8.02 -5.98 11.85
C GLU A 106 7.04 -5.71 13.01
N TYR A 107 5.75 -5.54 12.73
CA TYR A 107 4.74 -5.49 13.78
C TYR A 107 4.65 -6.81 14.57
N TYR A 108 4.83 -7.94 13.90
CA TYR A 108 4.83 -9.26 14.56
C TYR A 108 6.21 -9.70 15.04
N ALA A 109 7.25 -9.39 14.27
CA ALA A 109 8.64 -9.76 14.53
C ALA A 109 9.57 -8.56 14.29
N PRO A 110 9.66 -7.63 15.27
CA PRO A 110 10.46 -6.42 15.12
C PRO A 110 11.93 -6.73 14.86
N GLY A 111 12.51 -6.08 13.85
CA GLY A 111 13.91 -6.25 13.48
C GLY A 111 14.88 -5.40 14.32
N ASP A 112 14.37 -4.36 14.97
CA ASP A 112 15.18 -3.44 15.80
C ASP A 112 14.38 -2.87 16.98
N ALA A 113 15.05 -2.12 17.84
CA ALA A 113 14.47 -1.55 19.06
C ALA A 113 13.39 -0.49 18.76
N ALA A 114 13.51 0.26 17.66
CA ALA A 114 12.52 1.27 17.27
C ALA A 114 11.25 0.62 16.78
N ALA A 115 11.35 -0.41 15.93
CA ALA A 115 10.23 -1.23 15.49
C ALA A 115 9.57 -1.93 16.70
N ALA A 116 10.34 -2.50 17.62
CA ALA A 116 9.83 -3.15 18.82
C ALA A 116 9.04 -2.19 19.71
N LYS A 117 9.56 -0.98 19.92
CA LYS A 117 8.86 0.07 20.68
C LYS A 117 7.55 0.46 20.02
N CYS A 118 7.52 0.57 18.69
CA CYS A 118 6.32 0.91 17.93
C CYS A 118 5.30 -0.24 17.91
N ALA A 119 5.76 -1.46 17.71
CA ALA A 119 4.91 -2.65 17.70
C ALA A 119 4.24 -2.92 19.05
N GLY A 120 4.85 -2.50 20.15
CA GLY A 120 4.38 -2.79 21.51
C GLY A 120 4.50 -4.28 21.88
N ALA A 121 4.32 -4.59 23.15
CA ALA A 121 4.45 -5.95 23.70
C ALA A 121 3.13 -6.72 23.78
N GLY A 122 1.98 -6.09 23.48
CA GLY A 122 0.66 -6.69 23.62
C GLY A 122 0.31 -7.71 22.55
N SER A 123 -0.90 -8.26 22.67
CA SER A 123 -1.49 -9.11 21.64
C SER A 123 -1.51 -8.39 20.31
N LYS A 124 -1.22 -9.11 19.24
CA LYS A 124 -1.14 -8.52 17.91
C LYS A 124 -2.49 -8.59 17.20
N ALA A 125 -2.91 -7.46 16.65
CA ALA A 125 -4.05 -7.37 15.76
C ALA A 125 -3.84 -8.20 14.48
N ARG A 126 -4.92 -8.46 13.76
CA ARG A 126 -4.84 -8.97 12.39
C ARG A 126 -4.41 -7.84 11.45
N ALA A 127 -3.48 -8.11 10.55
CA ALA A 127 -2.99 -7.11 9.61
C ALA A 127 -3.30 -7.48 8.16
N VAL A 128 -3.70 -6.48 7.38
CA VAL A 128 -3.97 -6.60 5.95
C VAL A 128 -3.12 -5.57 5.20
N ALA A 129 -2.28 -6.05 4.30
CA ALA A 129 -1.53 -5.22 3.36
C ALA A 129 -2.31 -5.11 2.05
N ILE A 130 -2.39 -3.91 1.46
CA ILE A 130 -2.83 -3.71 0.08
C ILE A 130 -1.69 -3.10 -0.72
N SER A 131 -1.38 -3.71 -1.86
CA SER A 131 -0.42 -3.20 -2.84
C SER A 131 -0.94 -3.37 -4.26
N ILE A 132 -0.62 -2.43 -5.14
CA ILE A 132 -0.96 -2.54 -6.58
C ILE A 132 -0.12 -3.58 -7.30
N GLU A 133 1.01 -3.97 -6.75
CA GLU A 133 1.90 -5.01 -7.27
C GLU A 133 2.22 -6.00 -6.16
N ASP A 134 2.44 -7.26 -6.53
CA ASP A 134 2.99 -8.23 -5.60
C ASP A 134 4.49 -8.01 -5.47
N ARG A 135 4.89 -7.49 -4.30
CA ARG A 135 6.30 -7.22 -3.98
C ARG A 135 6.80 -8.03 -2.79
N ARG A 136 6.05 -9.06 -2.41
CA ARG A 136 6.45 -9.95 -1.33
C ARG A 136 7.77 -10.63 -1.67
N THR A 137 8.69 -10.57 -0.72
CA THR A 137 9.94 -11.35 -0.78
C THR A 137 9.70 -12.79 -0.30
N ASP A 138 10.61 -13.71 -0.62
CA ASP A 138 10.56 -15.07 -0.09
C ASP A 138 10.57 -15.08 1.45
N GLN A 139 11.35 -14.19 2.05
CA GLN A 139 11.37 -14.01 3.50
C GLN A 139 10.00 -13.60 4.03
N TRP A 140 9.32 -12.65 3.34
CA TRP A 140 7.97 -12.25 3.70
C TRP A 140 7.01 -13.43 3.68
N GLN A 141 7.05 -14.24 2.61
CA GLN A 141 6.17 -15.40 2.44
C GLN A 141 6.39 -16.44 3.54
N GLN A 142 7.65 -16.73 3.87
CA GLN A 142 8.01 -17.68 4.94
C GLN A 142 7.53 -17.19 6.31
N GLN A 143 7.75 -15.94 6.64
CA GLN A 143 7.30 -15.36 7.92
C GLN A 143 5.78 -15.29 8.00
N ALA A 144 5.10 -14.86 6.93
CA ALA A 144 3.65 -14.82 6.87
C ALA A 144 3.04 -16.22 7.04
N ALA A 145 3.61 -17.23 6.42
CA ALA A 145 3.19 -18.62 6.58
C ALA A 145 3.30 -19.10 8.03
N SER A 146 4.36 -18.71 8.74
CA SER A 146 4.55 -19.07 10.15
C SER A 146 3.55 -18.38 11.10
N LEU A 147 3.05 -17.19 10.73
CA LEU A 147 2.06 -16.44 11.50
C LEU A 147 0.63 -16.92 11.26
N GLY A 148 0.37 -17.54 10.11
CA GLY A 148 -0.94 -17.99 9.67
C GLY A 148 -1.74 -16.94 8.91
N ALA A 149 -2.52 -17.39 7.92
CA ALA A 149 -3.32 -16.52 7.04
C ALA A 149 -4.41 -15.73 7.77
N GLU A 150 -4.81 -16.17 8.94
CA GLU A 150 -5.79 -15.48 9.79
C GLU A 150 -5.19 -14.24 10.47
N ARG A 151 -3.87 -14.17 10.61
CA ARG A 151 -3.18 -13.04 11.25
C ARG A 151 -2.69 -12.02 10.23
N ILE A 152 -2.18 -12.49 9.11
CA ILE A 152 -1.55 -11.62 8.12
C ILE A 152 -2.08 -11.95 6.72
N GLN A 153 -2.54 -10.92 6.01
CA GLN A 153 -3.03 -11.05 4.65
C GLN A 153 -2.35 -10.01 3.76
N TYR A 154 -1.96 -10.40 2.56
CA TYR A 154 -1.41 -9.49 1.55
C TYR A 154 -2.26 -9.58 0.28
N LEU A 155 -2.87 -8.45 -0.08
CA LEU A 155 -3.75 -8.30 -1.22
C LEU A 155 -3.02 -7.49 -2.31
N ALA A 156 -2.59 -8.16 -3.37
CA ALA A 156 -1.89 -7.55 -4.49
C ALA A 156 -2.75 -7.40 -5.74
N GLY A 157 -2.30 -6.55 -6.66
CA GLY A 157 -2.85 -6.42 -8.01
C GLY A 157 -4.07 -5.50 -8.12
N LYS A 158 -4.56 -4.92 -7.02
CA LYS A 158 -5.74 -4.05 -7.03
C LYS A 158 -5.53 -2.80 -6.17
N ARG A 159 -6.14 -1.70 -6.61
CA ARG A 159 -6.24 -0.47 -5.79
C ARG A 159 -7.32 -0.63 -4.72
N LEU A 160 -7.23 0.14 -3.65
CA LEU A 160 -8.24 0.14 -2.56
C LEU A 160 -9.67 0.30 -3.09
N SER A 161 -9.88 1.13 -4.11
CA SER A 161 -11.20 1.37 -4.72
C SER A 161 -11.82 0.14 -5.37
N GLN A 162 -11.03 -0.86 -5.73
CA GLN A 162 -11.46 -2.09 -6.41
C GLN A 162 -11.88 -3.20 -5.45
N TYR A 163 -11.65 -3.03 -4.15
CA TYR A 163 -12.16 -3.95 -3.13
C TYR A 163 -13.50 -3.46 -2.60
N SER A 164 -14.46 -4.34 -2.40
CA SER A 164 -15.69 -3.97 -1.72
C SER A 164 -15.45 -3.74 -0.22
N SER A 165 -16.27 -2.90 0.41
CA SER A 165 -16.16 -2.66 1.86
C SER A 165 -16.51 -3.90 2.66
N GLU A 166 -17.43 -4.73 2.14
CA GLU A 166 -17.85 -6.00 2.72
C GLU A 166 -16.72 -7.02 2.70
N ALA A 167 -15.98 -7.11 1.58
CA ALA A 167 -14.85 -8.03 1.46
C ALA A 167 -13.69 -7.66 2.38
N LEU A 168 -13.42 -6.36 2.55
CA LEU A 168 -12.37 -5.89 3.44
C LEU A 168 -12.79 -5.92 4.92
N GLY A 169 -14.06 -5.64 5.21
CA GLY A 169 -14.57 -5.45 6.57
C GLY A 169 -14.11 -4.14 7.21
N LYS A 170 -14.11 -4.08 8.54
CA LYS A 170 -13.76 -2.89 9.32
C LYS A 170 -12.39 -3.01 9.96
N PHE A 171 -11.80 -1.85 10.30
CA PHE A 171 -10.46 -1.73 10.86
C PHE A 171 -10.44 -0.70 11.99
N GLN A 172 -9.66 -0.96 13.02
CA GLN A 172 -9.40 0.00 14.10
C GLN A 172 -8.27 0.97 13.71
N LEU A 173 -7.37 0.52 12.85
CA LEU A 173 -6.25 1.32 12.36
C LEU A 173 -6.11 1.17 10.86
N ILE A 174 -5.92 2.29 10.15
CA ILE A 174 -5.54 2.30 8.73
C ILE A 174 -4.32 3.19 8.58
N THR A 175 -3.33 2.73 7.83
CA THR A 175 -2.15 3.50 7.44
C THR A 175 -2.05 3.65 5.93
N ASP A 176 -1.49 4.77 5.50
CA ASP A 176 -1.12 5.04 4.11
C ASP A 176 0.15 5.89 4.11
N VAL A 177 1.29 5.25 3.88
CA VAL A 177 2.60 5.92 3.86
C VAL A 177 3.08 6.04 2.43
N TYR A 178 2.86 7.21 1.83
CA TYR A 178 3.15 7.50 0.41
C TYR A 178 2.44 6.51 -0.54
N GLY A 179 1.27 6.05 -0.17
CA GLY A 179 0.47 5.08 -0.89
C GLY A 179 -0.71 5.68 -1.63
N GLY A 180 -1.88 5.06 -1.49
CA GLY A 180 -3.10 5.38 -2.25
C GLY A 180 -3.57 6.83 -2.14
N PHE A 181 -3.37 7.49 -1.00
CA PHE A 181 -3.73 8.88 -0.79
C PHE A 181 -3.02 9.82 -1.77
N THR A 182 -1.74 9.55 -2.03
CA THR A 182 -0.93 10.32 -2.97
C THR A 182 -1.26 10.02 -4.42
N TYR A 183 -1.68 8.78 -4.73
CA TYR A 183 -1.86 8.30 -6.11
C TYR A 183 -3.31 8.20 -6.58
N THR A 184 -4.29 8.50 -5.75
CA THR A 184 -5.70 8.37 -6.13
C THR A 184 -6.12 9.40 -7.19
N GLU A 185 -7.02 9.03 -8.08
CA GLU A 185 -7.65 9.94 -9.04
C GLU A 185 -8.85 10.66 -8.44
N ASN A 186 -9.41 10.14 -7.36
CA ASN A 186 -10.55 10.70 -6.68
C ASN A 186 -10.30 10.79 -5.18
N LEU A 187 -9.77 11.93 -4.76
CA LEU A 187 -9.31 12.14 -3.39
C LEU A 187 -10.46 12.04 -2.37
N SER A 188 -11.59 12.64 -2.65
CA SER A 188 -12.74 12.59 -1.75
C SER A 188 -13.30 11.19 -1.60
N ARG A 189 -13.44 10.44 -2.70
CA ARG A 189 -13.88 9.03 -2.64
C ARG A 189 -12.87 8.12 -1.94
N PHE A 190 -11.59 8.39 -2.12
CA PHE A 190 -10.56 7.65 -1.38
C PHE A 190 -10.72 7.85 0.12
N VAL A 191 -10.85 9.08 0.59
CA VAL A 191 -11.04 9.39 2.02
C VAL A 191 -12.35 8.81 2.54
N GLU A 192 -13.46 8.92 1.79
CA GLU A 192 -14.74 8.28 2.14
C GLU A 192 -14.59 6.76 2.31
N LYS A 193 -13.90 6.11 1.37
CA LYS A 193 -13.65 4.66 1.43
C LYS A 193 -12.85 4.30 2.68
N VAL A 194 -11.74 5.01 2.94
CA VAL A 194 -10.91 4.78 4.13
C VAL A 194 -11.73 4.97 5.41
N LEU A 195 -12.44 6.09 5.55
CA LEU A 195 -13.26 6.36 6.73
C LEU A 195 -14.47 5.41 6.83
N GLY A 196 -14.98 4.97 5.67
CA GLY A 196 -16.00 3.92 5.60
C GLY A 196 -15.51 2.59 6.16
N LEU A 197 -14.26 2.24 5.95
CA LEU A 197 -13.62 1.03 6.45
C LEU A 197 -13.21 1.12 7.92
N LEU A 198 -13.09 2.32 8.50
CA LEU A 198 -12.80 2.46 9.93
C LEU A 198 -14.01 2.11 10.81
N GLU A 199 -13.74 1.44 11.92
CA GLU A 199 -14.65 1.40 13.06
C GLU A 199 -14.83 2.79 13.67
N VAL A 200 -15.92 3.02 14.38
CA VAL A 200 -16.08 4.23 15.20
C VAL A 200 -15.02 4.24 16.30
N GLY A 201 -14.32 5.34 16.46
CA GLY A 201 -13.16 5.45 17.34
C GLY A 201 -11.83 5.05 16.67
N GLY A 202 -11.88 4.39 15.52
CA GLY A 202 -10.70 4.03 14.73
C GLY A 202 -9.99 5.23 14.12
N ALA A 203 -8.75 5.05 13.71
CA ALA A 203 -7.90 6.11 13.19
C ALA A 203 -7.24 5.75 11.85
N PHE A 204 -7.17 6.75 10.99
CA PHE A 204 -6.40 6.74 9.75
C PHE A 204 -5.18 7.62 9.90
N TYR A 205 -4.01 7.08 9.61
CA TYR A 205 -2.74 7.79 9.61
C TYR A 205 -2.17 7.85 8.21
N THR A 206 -1.80 9.05 7.77
CA THR A 206 -1.15 9.25 6.49
C THR A 206 -0.14 10.37 6.54
N VAL A 207 0.73 10.40 5.56
CA VAL A 207 1.76 11.41 5.36
C VAL A 207 1.62 11.99 3.98
N LEU A 208 1.67 13.31 3.89
CA LEU A 208 1.68 14.04 2.64
C LEU A 208 2.95 14.85 2.56
N PRO A 209 3.88 14.51 1.66
CA PRO A 209 5.06 15.31 1.45
C PRO A 209 4.66 16.70 0.99
N ALA A 210 5.45 17.69 1.34
CA ALA A 210 5.26 19.02 0.83
C ALA A 210 5.46 19.06 -0.68
N VAL A 211 4.91 20.10 -1.24
CA VAL A 211 4.91 20.37 -2.66
C VAL A 211 6.31 20.81 -3.09
N HIS A 212 7.10 19.97 -3.78
CA HIS A 212 8.23 20.44 -4.59
C HIS A 212 7.71 20.87 -5.96
N LEU A 213 8.02 22.08 -6.34
CA LEU A 213 7.98 22.45 -7.74
C LEU A 213 9.27 21.90 -8.33
N ASP A 214 9.16 20.91 -9.21
CA ASP A 214 10.28 20.52 -10.04
C ASP A 214 10.53 21.68 -10.98
N ASP A 215 11.62 22.40 -10.76
CA ASP A 215 12.08 23.49 -11.62
C ASP A 215 12.76 22.97 -12.89
N GLY A 216 12.64 21.66 -13.16
CA GLY A 216 13.31 21.00 -14.28
C GLY A 216 14.78 20.73 -14.05
N THR A 217 15.34 21.08 -12.89
CA THR A 217 16.68 20.65 -12.52
C THR A 217 16.64 19.20 -12.04
N ASP A 218 17.61 18.39 -12.46
CA ASP A 218 17.69 16.95 -12.13
C ASP A 218 17.94 16.64 -10.64
N LYS A 219 17.61 17.57 -9.77
CA LYS A 219 17.70 17.35 -8.34
C LYS A 219 16.62 16.38 -7.91
N LEU A 220 17.09 15.26 -7.44
CA LEU A 220 16.41 14.16 -6.78
C LEU A 220 14.93 14.40 -6.44
N GLY A 221 14.11 13.65 -7.12
CA GLY A 221 12.83 13.31 -6.53
C GLY A 221 11.72 14.26 -6.86
N THR A 222 11.20 14.05 -7.99
CA THR A 222 9.81 14.30 -8.24
C THR A 222 8.96 13.58 -7.24
N TRP A 223 8.66 14.28 -6.17
CA TRP A 223 7.75 13.77 -5.17
C TRP A 223 6.33 13.91 -5.68
N TYR A 224 5.52 12.90 -5.47
CA TYR A 224 4.09 13.02 -5.74
C TYR A 224 3.48 14.03 -4.80
N LYS A 225 2.71 14.91 -5.42
CA LYS A 225 1.95 15.89 -4.70
C LYS A 225 0.48 15.69 -4.96
N THR A 226 -0.26 15.62 -3.88
CA THR A 226 -1.66 15.94 -3.92
C THR A 226 -1.80 17.41 -3.55
N GLU A 227 -1.97 18.27 -4.53
CA GLU A 227 -2.30 19.66 -4.32
C GLU A 227 -3.82 19.85 -4.35
N LEU A 228 -4.36 20.56 -3.40
CA LEU A 228 -5.76 20.92 -3.35
C LEU A 228 -5.89 22.43 -3.58
N VAL A 229 -6.83 22.81 -4.44
CA VAL A 229 -7.10 24.23 -4.75
C VAL A 229 -8.58 24.55 -4.57
N ASP A 230 -8.91 25.82 -4.40
CA ASP A 230 -10.29 26.32 -4.46
C ASP A 230 -10.70 26.69 -5.89
N GLY A 231 -11.95 27.15 -6.07
CA GLY A 231 -12.48 27.56 -7.37
C GLY A 231 -11.72 28.74 -8.03
N ALA A 232 -10.91 29.47 -7.25
CA ALA A 232 -10.04 30.53 -7.76
C ALA A 232 -8.58 30.05 -7.97
N SER A 233 -8.36 28.73 -7.99
CA SER A 233 -7.04 28.10 -8.11
C SER A 233 -6.06 28.45 -6.99
N ARG A 234 -6.52 28.91 -5.84
CA ARG A 234 -5.67 29.19 -4.68
C ARG A 234 -5.41 27.92 -3.88
N PRO A 235 -4.16 27.68 -3.42
CA PRO A 235 -3.84 26.50 -2.65
C PRO A 235 -4.69 26.38 -1.37
N VAL A 236 -5.25 25.20 -1.14
CA VAL A 236 -5.97 24.85 0.08
C VAL A 236 -5.16 23.79 0.82
N LYS A 237 -4.90 24.00 2.10
CA LYS A 237 -4.24 23.00 2.92
C LYS A 237 -5.11 21.75 3.05
N VAL A 238 -4.59 20.59 2.71
CA VAL A 238 -5.31 19.31 2.80
C VAL A 238 -5.89 19.09 4.20
N CYS A 239 -5.16 19.44 5.23
CA CYS A 239 -5.65 19.39 6.61
C CYS A 239 -6.89 20.26 6.87
N SER A 240 -6.95 21.43 6.26
CA SER A 240 -8.12 22.32 6.40
C SER A 240 -9.36 21.73 5.72
N TRP A 241 -9.15 21.05 4.60
CA TRP A 241 -10.20 20.30 3.93
C TRP A 241 -10.67 19.10 4.74
N LEU A 242 -9.76 18.26 5.25
CA LEU A 242 -10.10 17.08 6.06
C LEU A 242 -10.83 17.45 7.35
N ARG A 243 -10.53 18.61 7.95
CA ARG A 243 -11.24 19.10 9.15
C ARG A 243 -12.72 19.42 8.91
N GLN A 244 -13.13 19.58 7.65
CA GLN A 244 -14.53 19.79 7.26
C GLN A 244 -15.30 18.48 7.12
N THR A 245 -14.64 17.34 7.28
CA THR A 245 -15.27 16.02 7.18
C THR A 245 -16.18 15.79 8.38
N ALA A 246 -17.48 15.60 8.10
CA ALA A 246 -18.45 15.27 9.14
C ALA A 246 -18.12 13.93 9.80
N CYS A 247 -18.43 13.82 11.09
CA CYS A 247 -18.16 12.61 11.87
C CYS A 247 -16.68 12.18 11.94
N ALA A 248 -15.77 13.13 11.73
CA ALA A 248 -14.33 12.88 11.85
C ALA A 248 -13.63 14.02 12.60
N LYS A 249 -12.55 13.69 13.28
CA LYS A 249 -11.63 14.66 13.90
C LYS A 249 -10.27 14.53 13.24
N THR A 250 -9.77 15.61 12.66
CA THR A 250 -8.47 15.65 11.99
C THR A 250 -7.46 16.42 12.83
N ALA A 251 -6.35 15.76 13.13
CA ALA A 251 -5.14 16.36 13.68
C ALA A 251 -4.03 16.37 12.64
N CYS A 252 -3.28 17.45 12.59
CA CYS A 252 -2.17 17.59 11.66
C CYS A 252 -0.99 18.24 12.35
N ALA A 253 0.18 17.70 12.04
CA ALA A 253 1.46 18.29 12.37
C ALA A 253 2.27 18.49 11.08
N SER A 254 3.24 19.37 11.11
CA SER A 254 4.22 19.51 10.05
C SER A 254 5.57 19.08 10.59
N LYS A 255 6.27 18.25 9.83
CA LYS A 255 7.66 17.90 10.09
C LYS A 255 8.48 18.57 9.00
N ILE A 256 9.49 19.33 9.40
CA ILE A 256 10.45 19.85 8.45
C ILE A 256 11.31 18.65 8.05
N GLY A 257 11.16 18.20 6.81
CA GLY A 257 12.00 17.18 6.21
C GLY A 257 13.34 17.78 5.75
N TRP A 258 14.13 16.99 5.05
CA TRP A 258 15.46 17.38 4.61
C TRP A 258 15.45 18.63 3.72
N ASP A 259 14.35 18.89 3.00
CA ASP A 259 14.20 20.07 2.14
C ASP A 259 12.84 20.77 2.28
N GLU A 260 11.78 20.14 2.84
CA GLU A 260 10.45 20.72 2.89
C GLU A 260 9.52 20.18 3.99
N PRO A 261 8.51 20.97 4.40
CA PRO A 261 7.56 20.53 5.41
C PRO A 261 6.65 19.42 4.89
N THR A 262 6.66 18.30 5.54
CA THR A 262 5.75 17.17 5.32
C THR A 262 4.59 17.28 6.29
N GLN A 263 3.36 17.09 5.80
CA GLN A 263 2.17 17.07 6.64
C GLN A 263 1.97 15.65 7.18
N LEU A 264 1.91 15.54 8.50
CA LEU A 264 1.57 14.32 9.23
C LEU A 264 0.11 14.42 9.62
N ILE A 265 -0.70 13.45 9.20
CA ILE A 265 -2.16 13.55 9.30
C ILE A 265 -2.72 12.35 10.06
N GLU A 266 -3.52 12.63 11.09
CA GLU A 266 -4.40 11.67 11.75
C GLU A 266 -5.85 12.08 11.52
N VAL A 267 -6.68 11.14 11.06
CA VAL A 267 -8.13 11.32 10.99
C VAL A 267 -8.80 10.24 11.83
N ARG A 268 -9.48 10.63 12.88
CA ARG A 268 -10.23 9.72 13.76
C ARG A 268 -11.71 9.77 13.43
N LYS A 269 -12.31 8.62 13.21
CA LYS A 269 -13.75 8.49 12.97
C LYS A 269 -14.52 8.61 14.28
N LEU A 270 -15.50 9.51 14.32
CA LEU A 270 -16.29 9.78 15.51
C LEU A 270 -17.68 9.15 15.50
N CYS A 271 -18.27 8.94 14.32
CA CYS A 271 -19.57 8.30 14.16
C CYS A 271 -19.71 7.66 12.76
N SER A 272 -20.84 6.99 12.49
CA SER A 272 -21.05 6.27 11.23
C SER A 272 -21.33 7.16 10.03
N GLY A 273 -21.91 8.34 10.22
CA GLY A 273 -22.31 9.24 9.14
C GLY A 273 -21.18 10.12 8.61
N VAL A 274 -20.14 9.51 8.02
CA VAL A 274 -19.03 10.26 7.43
C VAL A 274 -19.46 10.93 6.13
N ALA A 275 -19.19 12.24 6.00
CA ALA A 275 -19.37 12.97 4.76
C ALA A 275 -18.13 13.81 4.46
N VAL A 276 -17.50 13.54 3.33
CA VAL A 276 -16.29 14.23 2.87
C VAL A 276 -16.67 15.26 1.80
N ARG A 277 -16.18 16.48 1.94
CA ARG A 277 -16.36 17.49 0.91
C ARG A 277 -15.75 17.03 -0.41
N ARG A 278 -16.51 17.15 -1.51
CA ARG A 278 -16.09 16.67 -2.82
C ARG A 278 -14.91 17.46 -3.37
N THR A 279 -14.12 16.77 -4.16
CA THR A 279 -13.00 17.32 -4.91
C THR A 279 -13.02 16.74 -6.32
N ASN A 280 -12.64 17.55 -7.31
CA ASN A 280 -12.48 17.11 -8.68
C ASN A 280 -11.01 17.18 -9.09
N LEU A 281 -10.53 16.16 -9.80
CA LEU A 281 -9.22 16.20 -10.40
C LEU A 281 -9.23 17.24 -11.52
N VAL A 282 -8.35 18.22 -11.45
CA VAL A 282 -8.12 19.21 -12.50
C VAL A 282 -6.84 18.90 -13.25
N GLU A 283 -6.84 19.21 -14.55
CA GLU A 283 -5.67 19.01 -15.38
C GLU A 283 -4.53 19.90 -14.90
N TYR A 284 -3.37 19.30 -14.66
CA TYR A 284 -2.19 20.04 -14.25
C TYR A 284 -1.41 20.48 -15.49
N MET A 285 -1.26 21.77 -15.66
CA MET A 285 -0.51 22.32 -16.79
C MET A 285 0.98 22.03 -16.67
N ALA A 286 1.46 21.35 -17.63
CA ALA A 286 2.77 21.21 -18.24
C ALA A 286 4.05 21.22 -17.37
N GLY A 287 4.84 20.20 -17.58
CA GLY A 287 6.30 20.18 -17.37
C GLY A 287 6.77 19.49 -16.12
N ALA A 288 6.00 19.45 -15.05
CA ALA A 288 6.36 18.71 -13.85
C ALA A 288 5.78 17.29 -13.91
N PRO A 289 6.48 16.31 -13.36
CA PRO A 289 5.92 14.98 -13.21
C PRO A 289 4.68 15.02 -12.33
N PRO A 290 3.92 13.93 -12.32
CA PRO A 290 2.49 13.91 -12.14
C PRO A 290 2.08 14.36 -10.76
N ASN A 291 1.99 15.65 -10.60
CA ASN A 291 1.34 16.25 -9.47
C ASN A 291 -0.17 16.14 -9.69
N ARG A 292 -0.87 15.54 -8.75
CA ARG A 292 -2.32 15.49 -8.80
C ARG A 292 -2.86 16.76 -8.16
N ARG A 293 -3.61 17.49 -8.94
CA ARG A 293 -4.26 18.70 -8.50
C ARG A 293 -5.75 18.47 -8.43
N PHE A 294 -6.34 18.73 -7.28
CA PHE A 294 -7.75 18.60 -7.04
C PHE A 294 -8.36 19.97 -6.76
N GLN A 295 -9.53 20.23 -7.31
CA GLN A 295 -10.30 21.41 -7.00
C GLN A 295 -11.44 21.03 -6.06
N LEU A 296 -11.65 21.85 -5.00
CA LEU A 296 -12.82 21.70 -4.15
C LEU A 296 -14.06 22.09 -4.94
N ASP A 297 -15.11 21.30 -4.80
CA ASP A 297 -16.43 21.71 -5.24
C ASP A 297 -16.84 23.02 -4.52
N PRO A 298 -17.51 23.94 -5.24
CA PRO A 298 -17.93 25.23 -4.70
C PRO A 298 -18.72 25.13 -3.41
#